data_3efed50553d49bdf0b6282da1bea3d3b
#
_entry.id   3efed50553d49bdf0b6282da1bea3d3b
#
_cell.length_a   1.000
_cell.length_b   1.000
_cell.length_c   1.000
_cell.angle_alpha   90.00
_cell.angle_beta   90.00
_cell.angle_gamma   90.00
#
_symmetry.space_group_name_H-M   'P 1'
#
loop_
_entity.id
_entity.type
_entity.pdbx_description
1 polymer ?
#
loop_
_entity_poly.entity_id
_entity_poly.type
_entity_poly.pdbx_seq_one_letter_code
_entity_poly.pdbx_strand_id
1 'polypeptide(L)'
;MKEEKKGRMTLTLLLSGSVFLVTLVTLGIIGIVLLAADKLGLLSRWMEHASILSFFGIIALISLIGGTLLTVFLGTFPLRSINRMTEGLRRLASGDYKARIVPGKILGSIRPIREMIDSFNTTAQELEGTEMLRSDFINNFSHEFKTPIVSIAGFAGLLKQGNLDEQEQKEYLNIIESESRRLAYMATNVLNLTKVENQTILTDVSVFNLSEQLRTCVLLLEAKWEQKDLEMNLELEEHTISGNQELLRQVWVNLLDNAIKFSPEGQSVEISAAEEESSVAVSITNTGSYIPQEQQSAIFRKFYQADRSHNTEGNGIGLAVVKRVVELHGGSIRVESNPSFTKFTVTLPKK
;
A
#
# COMPACT_ATOMS: atom_id res chain seq x y z
N MET A 1 -23.10 -12.32 -0.54
CA MET A 1 -24.50 -12.35 -0.07
C MET A 1 -24.95 -13.72 0.47
N LYS A 2 -24.80 -14.86 -0.25
CA LYS A 2 -25.13 -16.20 0.30
C LYS A 2 -24.22 -16.67 1.45
N GLU A 3 -22.93 -16.43 1.36
CA GLU A 3 -21.96 -16.79 2.41
C GLU A 3 -22.05 -15.90 3.66
N GLU A 4 -22.35 -14.62 3.50
CA GLU A 4 -22.56 -13.67 4.60
C GLU A 4 -23.80 -14.00 5.43
N LYS A 5 -24.88 -14.46 4.78
CA LYS A 5 -26.06 -15.01 5.45
C LYS A 5 -25.74 -16.26 6.25
N LYS A 6 -24.83 -17.12 5.75
CA LYS A 6 -24.40 -18.34 6.43
C LYS A 6 -23.55 -18.06 7.68
N GLY A 7 -22.69 -17.02 7.65
CA GLY A 7 -21.88 -16.60 8.80
C GLY A 7 -22.72 -15.97 9.92
N ARG A 8 -23.66 -15.10 9.59
CA ARG A 8 -24.62 -14.52 10.57
C ARG A 8 -25.49 -15.57 11.22
N MET A 9 -25.98 -16.53 10.44
CA MET A 9 -26.78 -17.65 10.92
C MET A 9 -25.98 -18.55 11.89
N THR A 10 -24.67 -18.72 11.67
CA THR A 10 -23.80 -19.51 12.55
C THR A 10 -23.56 -18.81 13.90
N LEU A 11 -23.36 -17.50 13.92
CA LEU A 11 -23.16 -16.77 15.18
C LEU A 11 -24.45 -16.70 16.02
N THR A 12 -25.59 -16.47 15.36
CA THR A 12 -26.91 -16.49 16.02
C THR A 12 -27.23 -17.86 16.58
N LEU A 13 -26.93 -18.93 15.83
CA LEU A 13 -27.09 -20.32 16.29
C LEU A 13 -26.15 -20.66 17.45
N LEU A 14 -24.91 -20.17 17.45
CA LEU A 14 -23.98 -20.35 18.57
C LEU A 14 -24.45 -19.62 19.83
N LEU A 15 -24.93 -18.40 19.71
CA LEU A 15 -25.48 -17.64 20.87
C LEU A 15 -26.77 -18.25 21.39
N SER A 16 -27.71 -18.59 20.52
CA SER A 16 -28.95 -19.26 20.95
C SER A 16 -28.69 -20.68 21.49
N GLY A 17 -27.76 -21.40 20.89
CA GLY A 17 -27.31 -22.71 21.38
C GLY A 17 -26.63 -22.64 22.75
N SER A 18 -25.86 -21.58 23.04
CA SER A 18 -25.27 -21.38 24.36
C SER A 18 -26.31 -21.11 25.43
N VAL A 19 -27.31 -20.27 25.13
CA VAL A 19 -28.44 -20.02 26.04
C VAL A 19 -29.24 -21.29 26.28
N PHE A 20 -29.54 -22.05 25.21
CA PHE A 20 -30.24 -23.33 25.33
C PHE A 20 -29.45 -24.36 26.16
N LEU A 21 -28.12 -24.44 25.92
CA LEU A 21 -27.23 -25.35 26.68
C LEU A 21 -27.21 -24.96 28.18
N VAL A 22 -27.15 -23.65 28.49
CA VAL A 22 -27.21 -23.14 29.87
C VAL A 22 -28.51 -23.55 30.56
N THR A 23 -29.64 -23.38 29.90
CA THR A 23 -30.95 -23.78 30.45
C THR A 23 -31.08 -25.28 30.61
N LEU A 24 -30.57 -26.06 29.65
CA LEU A 24 -30.61 -27.53 29.73
C LEU A 24 -29.72 -28.09 30.84
N VAL A 25 -28.51 -27.54 31.03
CA VAL A 25 -27.58 -27.92 32.09
C VAL A 25 -28.15 -27.55 33.47
N THR A 26 -28.72 -26.36 33.61
CA THR A 26 -29.35 -25.97 34.89
C THR A 26 -30.55 -26.84 35.26
N LEU A 27 -31.41 -27.16 34.29
CA LEU A 27 -32.49 -28.10 34.46
C LEU A 27 -32.00 -29.50 34.82
N GLY A 28 -30.93 -29.99 34.17
CA GLY A 28 -30.31 -31.26 34.47
C GLY A 28 -29.76 -31.36 35.90
N ILE A 29 -29.02 -30.32 36.33
CA ILE A 29 -28.49 -30.21 37.68
C ILE A 29 -29.64 -30.24 38.72
N ILE A 30 -30.68 -29.47 38.47
CA ILE A 30 -31.88 -29.46 39.36
C ILE A 30 -32.51 -30.86 39.42
N GLY A 31 -32.67 -31.54 38.28
CA GLY A 31 -33.19 -32.91 38.22
C GLY A 31 -32.34 -33.89 39.01
N ILE A 32 -31.02 -33.83 38.89
CA ILE A 32 -30.08 -34.68 39.64
C ILE A 32 -30.19 -34.42 41.17
N VAL A 33 -30.22 -33.15 41.56
CA VAL A 33 -30.35 -32.74 42.97
C VAL A 33 -31.67 -33.25 43.55
N LEU A 34 -32.76 -33.17 42.82
CA LEU A 34 -34.08 -33.67 43.23
C LEU A 34 -34.07 -35.20 43.39
N LEU A 35 -33.51 -35.92 42.42
CA LEU A 35 -33.41 -37.39 42.50
C LEU A 35 -32.51 -37.85 43.67
N ALA A 36 -31.43 -37.13 43.94
CA ALA A 36 -30.56 -37.40 45.07
C ALA A 36 -31.26 -37.15 46.43
N ALA A 37 -32.00 -36.03 46.53
CA ALA A 37 -32.78 -35.67 47.72
C ALA A 37 -33.90 -36.67 47.98
N ASP A 38 -34.53 -37.18 46.94
CA ASP A 38 -35.55 -38.26 47.05
C ASP A 38 -34.98 -39.54 47.57
N LYS A 39 -33.85 -40.03 46.97
CA LYS A 39 -33.15 -41.25 47.43
C LYS A 39 -32.63 -41.20 48.86
N LEU A 40 -32.29 -40.01 49.35
CA LEU A 40 -31.83 -39.79 50.72
C LEU A 40 -32.99 -39.60 51.72
N GLY A 41 -34.25 -39.69 51.28
CA GLY A 41 -35.42 -39.47 52.08
C GLY A 41 -35.56 -38.03 52.62
N LEU A 42 -34.78 -37.09 52.05
CA LEU A 42 -34.80 -35.69 52.43
C LEU A 42 -36.07 -35.00 51.90
N LEU A 43 -36.54 -35.42 50.73
CA LEU A 43 -37.73 -34.86 50.09
C LEU A 43 -38.98 -35.22 50.87
N SER A 44 -39.16 -36.47 51.36
CA SER A 44 -40.26 -36.90 52.14
C SER A 44 -40.30 -36.21 53.54
N ARG A 45 -39.16 -36.13 54.26
CA ARG A 45 -39.01 -35.40 55.50
C ARG A 45 -39.28 -33.90 55.35
N TRP A 46 -38.90 -33.31 54.23
CA TRP A 46 -39.10 -31.90 53.98
C TRP A 46 -40.59 -31.58 53.67
N MET A 47 -41.26 -32.44 52.91
CA MET A 47 -42.64 -32.28 52.53
C MET A 47 -43.60 -32.47 53.78
N GLU A 48 -43.15 -33.13 54.84
CA GLU A 48 -43.91 -33.19 56.11
C GLU A 48 -43.85 -31.88 56.88
N HIS A 49 -42.84 -31.02 56.69
CA HIS A 49 -42.62 -29.84 57.53
C HIS A 49 -42.63 -28.52 56.78
N ALA A 50 -42.58 -28.52 55.45
CA ALA A 50 -42.45 -27.33 54.57
C ALA A 50 -43.60 -27.25 53.57
N SER A 51 -44.02 -26.04 53.21
CA SER A 51 -45.03 -25.87 52.16
C SER A 51 -44.42 -26.17 50.78
N ILE A 52 -45.22 -26.71 49.86
CA ILE A 52 -44.88 -26.94 48.47
C ILE A 52 -44.32 -25.67 47.83
N LEU A 53 -44.79 -24.49 48.19
CA LEU A 53 -44.35 -23.19 47.70
C LEU A 53 -42.90 -22.90 48.07
N SER A 54 -42.42 -23.25 49.26
CA SER A 54 -41.03 -23.07 49.68
C SER A 54 -40.05 -23.98 48.92
N PHE A 55 -40.49 -25.17 48.56
CA PHE A 55 -39.71 -26.09 47.73
C PHE A 55 -39.47 -25.54 46.34
N PHE A 56 -40.50 -25.09 45.65
CA PHE A 56 -40.36 -24.44 44.34
C PHE A 56 -39.55 -23.15 44.40
N GLY A 57 -39.67 -22.37 45.51
CA GLY A 57 -38.86 -21.17 45.71
C GLY A 57 -37.34 -21.42 45.77
N ILE A 58 -36.94 -22.50 46.50
CA ILE A 58 -35.51 -22.87 46.57
C ILE A 58 -34.97 -23.34 45.21
N ILE A 59 -35.75 -24.16 44.47
CA ILE A 59 -35.36 -24.61 43.14
C ILE A 59 -35.21 -23.42 42.20
N ALA A 60 -36.12 -22.48 42.21
CA ALA A 60 -36.05 -21.25 41.39
C ALA A 60 -34.82 -20.42 41.75
N LEU A 61 -34.46 -20.30 43.03
CA LEU A 61 -33.29 -19.58 43.50
C LEU A 61 -31.99 -20.25 43.04
N ILE A 62 -31.90 -21.57 43.18
CA ILE A 62 -30.71 -22.36 42.70
C ILE A 62 -30.58 -22.24 41.18
N SER A 63 -31.69 -22.34 40.45
CA SER A 63 -31.71 -22.17 39.00
C SER A 63 -31.24 -20.76 38.57
N LEU A 64 -31.73 -19.74 39.27
CA LEU A 64 -31.34 -18.34 38.98
C LEU A 64 -29.83 -18.11 39.22
N ILE A 65 -29.30 -18.58 40.36
CA ILE A 65 -27.90 -18.44 40.72
C ILE A 65 -27.02 -19.24 39.74
N GLY A 66 -27.33 -20.51 39.50
CA GLY A 66 -26.58 -21.39 38.61
C GLY A 66 -26.59 -20.87 37.17
N GLY A 67 -27.76 -20.48 36.69
CA GLY A 67 -27.89 -19.89 35.33
C GLY A 67 -27.12 -18.58 35.19
N THR A 68 -27.15 -17.72 36.20
CA THR A 68 -26.38 -16.46 36.18
C THR A 68 -24.87 -16.73 36.16
N LEU A 69 -24.36 -17.60 37.03
CA LEU A 69 -22.94 -17.95 37.08
C LEU A 69 -22.45 -18.56 35.73
N LEU A 70 -23.26 -19.46 35.17
CA LEU A 70 -22.91 -20.09 33.89
C LEU A 70 -22.95 -19.08 32.74
N THR A 71 -23.90 -18.15 32.71
CA THR A 71 -23.99 -17.08 31.71
C THR A 71 -22.80 -16.14 31.82
N VAL A 72 -22.38 -15.73 33.01
CA VAL A 72 -21.20 -14.90 33.23
C VAL A 72 -19.92 -15.65 32.74
N PHE A 73 -19.79 -16.92 33.10
CA PHE A 73 -18.66 -17.74 32.69
C PHE A 73 -18.54 -17.85 31.14
N LEU A 74 -19.65 -18.22 30.49
CA LEU A 74 -19.67 -18.35 29.01
C LEU A 74 -19.55 -17.00 28.29
N GLY A 75 -20.07 -15.91 28.88
CA GLY A 75 -20.01 -14.57 28.32
C GLY A 75 -18.58 -13.96 28.31
N THR A 76 -17.70 -14.42 29.20
CA THR A 76 -16.33 -13.89 29.27
C THR A 76 -15.48 -14.28 28.03
N PHE A 77 -15.77 -15.38 27.37
CA PHE A 77 -15.00 -15.87 26.20
C PHE A 77 -15.09 -14.94 24.98
N PRO A 78 -16.30 -14.54 24.49
CA PRO A 78 -16.39 -13.63 23.36
C PRO A 78 -15.85 -12.22 23.67
N LEU A 79 -16.03 -11.74 24.90
CA LEU A 79 -15.54 -10.42 25.33
C LEU A 79 -14.01 -10.31 25.28
N ARG A 80 -13.28 -11.39 25.57
CA ARG A 80 -11.82 -11.41 25.45
C ARG A 80 -11.34 -11.18 24.02
N SER A 81 -12.03 -11.70 23.01
CA SER A 81 -11.69 -11.46 21.59
C SER A 81 -11.96 -10.03 21.17
N ILE A 82 -13.09 -9.46 21.61
CA ILE A 82 -13.43 -8.07 21.34
C ILE A 82 -12.41 -7.14 21.99
N ASN A 83 -12.01 -7.39 23.23
CA ASN A 83 -11.00 -6.58 23.92
C ASN A 83 -9.64 -6.66 23.23
N ARG A 84 -9.20 -7.83 22.73
CA ARG A 84 -7.96 -7.97 21.96
C ARG A 84 -8.03 -7.18 20.64
N MET A 85 -9.18 -7.21 19.98
CA MET A 85 -9.39 -6.45 18.75
C MET A 85 -9.33 -4.95 19.01
N THR A 86 -10.01 -4.49 20.07
CA THR A 86 -10.01 -3.07 20.49
C THR A 86 -8.60 -2.62 20.86
N GLU A 87 -7.84 -3.45 21.57
CA GLU A 87 -6.46 -3.15 21.91
C GLU A 87 -5.54 -3.13 20.67
N GLY A 88 -5.70 -4.09 19.74
CA GLY A 88 -5.01 -4.08 18.46
C GLY A 88 -5.29 -2.81 17.66
N LEU A 89 -6.57 -2.42 17.54
CA LEU A 89 -6.96 -1.18 16.85
C LEU A 89 -6.39 0.07 17.53
N ARG A 90 -6.37 0.11 18.87
CA ARG A 90 -5.79 1.21 19.63
C ARG A 90 -4.29 1.33 19.39
N ARG A 91 -3.54 0.21 19.38
CA ARG A 91 -2.12 0.18 19.03
C ARG A 91 -1.89 0.66 17.60
N LEU A 92 -2.68 0.16 16.66
CA LEU A 92 -2.61 0.59 15.25
C LEU A 92 -2.85 2.11 15.12
N ALA A 93 -3.87 2.64 15.80
CA ALA A 93 -4.18 4.07 15.81
C ALA A 93 -3.10 4.93 16.49
N SER A 94 -2.31 4.36 17.41
CA SER A 94 -1.15 5.03 18.02
C SER A 94 0.13 4.96 17.19
N GLY A 95 0.08 4.37 15.97
CA GLY A 95 1.23 4.25 15.08
C GLY A 95 2.04 2.96 15.22
N ASP A 96 1.60 2.01 16.06
CA ASP A 96 2.23 0.70 16.14
C ASP A 96 1.70 -0.22 15.02
N TYR A 97 2.19 -0.01 13.81
CA TYR A 97 1.80 -0.77 12.63
C TYR A 97 2.31 -2.21 12.63
N LYS A 98 3.22 -2.56 13.55
CA LYS A 98 3.69 -3.94 13.77
C LYS A 98 2.73 -4.78 14.62
N ALA A 99 1.69 -4.16 15.17
CA ALA A 99 0.67 -4.88 15.92
C ALA A 99 0.04 -5.99 15.07
N ARG A 100 -0.02 -7.20 15.61
CA ARG A 100 -0.70 -8.35 15.01
C ARG A 100 -1.57 -9.03 16.04
N ILE A 101 -2.71 -9.52 15.61
CA ILE A 101 -3.64 -10.27 16.45
C ILE A 101 -3.49 -11.76 16.11
N VAL A 102 -3.14 -12.56 17.10
CA VAL A 102 -3.05 -14.02 16.96
C VAL A 102 -4.40 -14.63 17.33
N PRO A 103 -5.01 -15.44 16.45
CA PRO A 103 -6.27 -16.10 16.74
C PRO A 103 -6.12 -17.06 17.93
N GLY A 104 -7.02 -16.95 18.91
CA GLY A 104 -7.08 -17.90 20.03
C GLY A 104 -7.59 -19.27 19.56
N LYS A 105 -7.16 -20.36 20.24
CA LYS A 105 -7.49 -21.75 19.85
C LYS A 105 -8.99 -22.02 19.66
N ILE A 106 -9.86 -21.46 20.49
CA ILE A 106 -11.31 -21.72 20.48
C ILE A 106 -12.04 -20.73 19.56
N LEU A 107 -11.79 -19.42 19.73
CA LEU A 107 -12.51 -18.37 19.00
C LEU A 107 -11.94 -18.14 17.59
N GLY A 108 -10.66 -18.47 17.36
CA GLY A 108 -10.06 -18.44 16.03
C GLY A 108 -10.58 -19.52 15.06
N SER A 109 -11.33 -20.52 15.56
CA SER A 109 -12.06 -21.47 14.70
C SER A 109 -13.39 -20.94 14.21
N ILE A 110 -13.92 -19.86 14.80
CA ILE A 110 -15.16 -19.19 14.40
C ILE A 110 -14.87 -18.30 13.18
N ARG A 111 -15.40 -18.67 12.02
CA ARG A 111 -15.13 -18.02 10.72
C ARG A 111 -15.23 -16.50 10.76
N PRO A 112 -16.31 -15.84 11.26
CA PRO A 112 -16.38 -14.37 11.30
C PRO A 112 -15.27 -13.70 12.12
N ILE A 113 -14.84 -14.32 13.23
CA ILE A 113 -13.76 -13.81 14.08
C ILE A 113 -12.42 -13.93 13.36
N ARG A 114 -12.20 -15.04 12.68
CA ARG A 114 -10.99 -15.24 11.87
C ARG A 114 -10.90 -14.22 10.75
N GLU A 115 -11.97 -14.05 9.95
CA GLU A 115 -12.03 -13.06 8.87
C GLU A 115 -11.74 -11.64 9.37
N MET A 116 -12.22 -11.29 10.57
CA MET A 116 -11.96 -9.98 11.19
C MET A 116 -10.49 -9.84 11.62
N ILE A 117 -9.87 -10.89 12.18
CA ILE A 117 -8.46 -10.91 12.54
C ILE A 117 -7.57 -10.84 11.29
N ASP A 118 -7.90 -11.59 10.25
CA ASP A 118 -7.16 -11.60 8.99
C ASP A 118 -7.23 -10.22 8.31
N SER A 119 -8.42 -9.60 8.26
CA SER A 119 -8.60 -8.24 7.74
C SER A 119 -7.79 -7.22 8.55
N PHE A 120 -7.80 -7.32 9.89
CA PHE A 120 -6.97 -6.46 10.74
C PHE A 120 -5.48 -6.63 10.44
N ASN A 121 -4.99 -7.87 10.39
CA ASN A 121 -3.58 -8.15 10.15
C ASN A 121 -3.13 -7.70 8.75
N THR A 122 -3.98 -7.87 7.74
CA THR A 122 -3.74 -7.37 6.38
C THR A 122 -3.65 -5.85 6.37
N THR A 123 -4.61 -5.15 7.00
CA THR A 123 -4.60 -3.68 7.11
C THR A 123 -3.36 -3.19 7.86
N ALA A 124 -2.99 -3.84 8.96
CA ALA A 124 -1.79 -3.51 9.71
C ALA A 124 -0.51 -3.70 8.88
N GLN A 125 -0.45 -4.73 8.06
CA GLN A 125 0.68 -5.00 7.15
C GLN A 125 0.79 -3.95 6.04
N GLU A 126 -0.33 -3.54 5.45
CA GLU A 126 -0.36 -2.48 4.42
C GLU A 126 0.07 -1.13 5.01
N LEU A 127 -0.39 -0.80 6.23
CA LEU A 127 0.03 0.42 6.91
C LEU A 127 1.51 0.40 7.30
N GLU A 128 2.04 -0.75 7.79
CA GLU A 128 3.47 -0.92 8.08
C GLU A 128 4.32 -0.73 6.83
N GLY A 129 3.90 -1.35 5.71
CA GLY A 129 4.57 -1.18 4.42
C GLY A 129 4.59 0.28 3.95
N THR A 130 3.46 0.96 4.07
CA THR A 130 3.33 2.38 3.68
C THR A 130 4.22 3.29 4.54
N GLU A 131 4.24 3.08 5.87
CA GLU A 131 5.07 3.89 6.78
C GLU A 131 6.57 3.61 6.62
N MET A 132 6.94 2.36 6.33
CA MET A 132 8.33 2.01 6.01
C MET A 132 8.78 2.76 4.75
N LEU A 133 7.98 2.73 3.68
CA LEU A 133 8.29 3.47 2.45
C LEU A 133 8.37 4.97 2.69
N ARG A 134 7.47 5.53 3.52
CA ARG A 134 7.49 6.94 3.89
C ARG A 134 8.75 7.31 4.70
N SER A 135 9.14 6.47 5.64
CA SER A 135 10.35 6.67 6.47
C SER A 135 11.61 6.58 5.61
N ASP A 136 11.71 5.55 4.76
CA ASP A 136 12.82 5.39 3.82
C ASP A 136 12.92 6.59 2.87
N PHE A 137 11.77 7.11 2.40
CA PHE A 137 11.74 8.33 1.60
C PHE A 137 12.32 9.54 2.33
N ILE A 138 11.82 9.83 3.54
CA ILE A 138 12.28 10.99 4.31
C ILE A 138 13.80 10.88 4.56
N ASN A 139 14.29 9.69 4.86
CA ASN A 139 15.71 9.45 5.10
C ASN A 139 16.52 9.64 3.81
N ASN A 140 16.14 8.97 2.71
CA ASN A 140 16.85 9.06 1.43
C ASN A 140 16.79 10.49 0.87
N PHE A 141 15.60 11.12 0.92
CA PHE A 141 15.42 12.50 0.52
C PHE A 141 16.31 13.47 1.31
N SER A 142 16.35 13.29 2.64
CA SER A 142 17.21 14.12 3.50
C SER A 142 18.68 13.95 3.14
N HIS A 143 19.13 12.73 2.86
CA HIS A 143 20.51 12.46 2.43
C HIS A 143 20.81 13.04 1.05
N GLU A 144 19.92 12.85 0.08
CA GLU A 144 20.10 13.36 -1.28
C GLU A 144 20.06 14.90 -1.37
N PHE A 145 19.32 15.57 -0.47
CA PHE A 145 19.34 17.03 -0.35
C PHE A 145 20.57 17.54 0.40
N LYS A 146 21.01 16.82 1.43
CA LYS A 146 22.15 17.25 2.22
C LYS A 146 23.45 17.30 1.40
N THR A 147 23.70 16.31 0.55
CA THR A 147 24.92 16.20 -0.24
C THR A 147 25.15 17.42 -1.15
N PRO A 148 24.22 17.80 -2.06
CA PRO A 148 24.40 18.98 -2.89
C PRO A 148 24.47 20.29 -2.08
N ILE A 149 23.70 20.42 -1.00
CA ILE A 149 23.74 21.62 -0.14
C ILE A 149 25.15 21.76 0.49
N VAL A 150 25.71 20.67 1.00
CA VAL A 150 27.06 20.68 1.62
C VAL A 150 28.11 20.97 0.54
N SER A 151 27.99 20.40 -0.66
CA SER A 151 28.87 20.65 -1.79
C SER A 151 28.84 22.13 -2.19
N ILE A 152 27.66 22.70 -2.44
CA ILE A 152 27.48 24.11 -2.78
C ILE A 152 28.10 25.01 -1.69
N ALA A 153 27.80 24.75 -0.42
CA ALA A 153 28.32 25.53 0.69
C ALA A 153 29.86 25.44 0.82
N GLY A 154 30.41 24.25 0.58
CA GLY A 154 31.87 24.00 0.60
C GLY A 154 32.60 24.77 -0.50
N PHE A 155 32.19 24.62 -1.75
CA PHE A 155 32.80 25.27 -2.89
C PHE A 155 32.62 26.80 -2.86
N ALA A 156 31.44 27.28 -2.43
CA ALA A 156 31.24 28.71 -2.18
C ALA A 156 32.15 29.26 -1.07
N GLY A 157 32.41 28.45 -0.04
CA GLY A 157 33.37 28.79 1.02
C GLY A 157 34.79 28.90 0.52
N LEU A 158 35.24 27.99 -0.36
CA LEU A 158 36.56 28.02 -0.98
C LEU A 158 36.73 29.22 -1.91
N LEU A 159 35.73 29.52 -2.74
CA LEU A 159 35.69 30.73 -3.60
C LEU A 159 35.83 32.02 -2.77
N LYS A 160 35.18 32.07 -1.59
CA LYS A 160 35.23 33.23 -0.69
C LYS A 160 36.60 33.43 -0.02
N GLN A 161 37.38 32.38 0.19
CA GLN A 161 38.72 32.46 0.79
C GLN A 161 39.75 33.11 -0.16
N GLY A 162 39.50 33.11 -1.47
CA GLY A 162 40.45 33.56 -2.47
C GLY A 162 41.64 32.59 -2.64
N ASN A 163 42.69 33.04 -3.28
CA ASN A 163 43.90 32.25 -3.59
C ASN A 163 43.67 31.08 -4.57
N LEU A 164 42.65 31.18 -5.41
CA LEU A 164 42.35 30.23 -6.46
C LEU A 164 42.76 30.79 -7.82
N ASP A 165 43.24 29.95 -8.71
CA ASP A 165 43.44 30.32 -10.08
C ASP A 165 42.13 30.45 -10.86
N GLU A 166 42.16 31.00 -12.06
CA GLU A 166 40.95 31.25 -12.87
C GLU A 166 40.25 29.93 -13.26
N GLN A 167 41.01 28.86 -13.44
CA GLN A 167 40.51 27.55 -13.82
C GLN A 167 39.81 26.86 -12.63
N GLU A 168 40.39 26.92 -11.44
CA GLU A 168 39.78 26.42 -10.20
C GLU A 168 38.49 27.17 -9.86
N GLN A 169 38.47 28.51 -10.02
CA GLN A 169 37.26 29.30 -9.82
C GLN A 169 36.14 28.88 -10.75
N LYS A 170 36.44 28.65 -12.03
CA LYS A 170 35.45 28.21 -13.03
C LYS A 170 34.94 26.82 -12.72
N GLU A 171 35.80 25.91 -12.30
CA GLU A 171 35.42 24.54 -11.91
C GLU A 171 34.49 24.55 -10.72
N TYR A 172 34.79 25.33 -9.66
CA TYR A 172 33.95 25.42 -8.47
C TYR A 172 32.60 26.07 -8.75
N LEU A 173 32.55 27.08 -9.62
CA LEU A 173 31.30 27.68 -10.10
C LEU A 173 30.44 26.68 -10.88
N ASN A 174 31.06 25.87 -11.75
CA ASN A 174 30.35 24.81 -12.48
C ASN A 174 29.77 23.76 -11.55
N ILE A 175 30.50 23.37 -10.50
CA ILE A 175 29.99 22.43 -9.50
C ILE A 175 28.80 23.05 -8.73
N ILE A 176 28.91 24.30 -8.32
CA ILE A 176 27.81 24.99 -7.63
C ILE A 176 26.58 25.08 -8.54
N GLU A 177 26.76 25.42 -9.80
CA GLU A 177 25.66 25.47 -10.77
C GLU A 177 24.99 24.10 -10.96
N SER A 178 25.78 23.05 -11.20
CA SER A 178 25.27 21.70 -11.43
C SER A 178 24.49 21.16 -10.23
N GLU A 179 25.03 21.34 -9.00
CA GLU A 179 24.36 20.92 -7.78
C GLU A 179 23.09 21.74 -7.48
N SER A 180 23.10 23.04 -7.80
CA SER A 180 21.92 23.89 -7.69
C SER A 180 20.80 23.46 -8.65
N ARG A 181 21.15 23.15 -9.91
CA ARG A 181 20.21 22.60 -10.90
C ARG A 181 19.64 21.25 -10.46
N ARG A 182 20.49 20.39 -9.89
CA ARG A 182 20.07 19.10 -9.34
C ARG A 182 19.06 19.27 -8.22
N LEU A 183 19.31 20.18 -7.26
CA LEU A 183 18.35 20.53 -6.19
C LEU A 183 17.01 21.04 -6.71
N ALA A 184 17.05 21.94 -7.69
CA ALA A 184 15.83 22.48 -8.30
C ALA A 184 15.01 21.39 -8.99
N TYR A 185 15.65 20.45 -9.68
CA TYR A 185 15.00 19.30 -10.30
C TYR A 185 14.35 18.38 -9.25
N MET A 186 15.07 18.09 -8.16
CA MET A 186 14.54 17.25 -7.06
C MET A 186 13.32 17.90 -6.42
N ALA A 187 13.39 19.20 -6.11
CA ALA A 187 12.27 19.95 -5.52
C ALA A 187 11.04 19.93 -6.45
N THR A 188 11.23 20.14 -7.75
CA THR A 188 10.17 20.11 -8.75
C THR A 188 9.50 18.74 -8.82
N ASN A 189 10.27 17.65 -8.78
CA ASN A 189 9.74 16.30 -8.82
C ASN A 189 8.86 15.98 -7.59
N VAL A 190 9.25 16.43 -6.40
CA VAL A 190 8.45 16.27 -5.17
C VAL A 190 7.15 17.08 -5.24
N LEU A 191 7.22 18.32 -5.70
CA LEU A 191 6.03 19.16 -5.88
C LEU A 191 5.06 18.55 -6.89
N ASN A 192 5.57 18.04 -8.01
CA ASN A 192 4.77 17.38 -9.04
C ASN A 192 4.11 16.10 -8.50
N LEU A 193 4.86 15.27 -7.76
CA LEU A 193 4.30 14.10 -7.11
C LEU A 193 3.15 14.48 -6.17
N THR A 194 3.37 15.47 -5.29
CA THR A 194 2.36 15.89 -4.32
C THR A 194 1.12 16.46 -5.02
N LYS A 195 1.30 17.22 -6.11
CA LYS A 195 0.20 17.75 -6.92
C LYS A 195 -0.64 16.63 -7.55
N VAL A 196 0.02 15.66 -8.18
CA VAL A 196 -0.65 14.55 -8.87
C VAL A 196 -1.31 13.58 -7.88
N GLU A 197 -0.76 13.40 -6.69
CA GLU A 197 -1.34 12.54 -5.65
C GLU A 197 -2.64 13.10 -5.06
N ASN A 198 -2.67 14.39 -4.82
CA ASN A 198 -3.85 15.06 -4.29
C ASN A 198 -4.95 15.25 -5.34
N GLN A 199 -4.64 14.97 -6.61
CA GLN A 199 -5.60 15.09 -7.70
C GLN A 199 -6.46 13.83 -7.79
N THR A 200 -7.76 13.97 -7.57
CA THR A 200 -8.76 12.89 -7.67
C THR A 200 -9.50 12.90 -9.01
N ILE A 201 -9.53 14.05 -9.68
CA ILE A 201 -10.23 14.26 -10.95
C ILE A 201 -9.24 14.87 -11.93
N LEU A 202 -9.24 14.38 -13.16
CA LEU A 202 -8.42 14.96 -14.23
C LEU A 202 -8.96 16.33 -14.63
N THR A 203 -8.12 17.36 -14.54
CA THR A 203 -8.42 18.75 -14.95
C THR A 203 -7.65 19.11 -16.22
N ASP A 204 -7.99 20.22 -16.85
CA ASP A 204 -7.30 20.77 -18.02
C ASP A 204 -7.17 19.75 -19.17
N VAL A 205 -8.28 19.04 -19.41
CA VAL A 205 -8.37 18.04 -20.47
C VAL A 205 -8.55 18.74 -21.81
N SER A 206 -7.69 18.39 -22.77
CA SER A 206 -7.73 18.89 -24.15
C SER A 206 -7.47 17.76 -25.14
N VAL A 207 -7.89 17.96 -26.38
CA VAL A 207 -7.60 17.05 -27.49
C VAL A 207 -6.30 17.50 -28.14
N PHE A 208 -5.31 16.62 -28.28
CA PHE A 208 -4.02 16.93 -28.86
C PHE A 208 -3.40 15.74 -29.57
N ASN A 209 -2.39 16.03 -30.42
CA ASN A 209 -1.62 15.01 -31.13
C ASN A 209 -0.57 14.40 -30.20
N LEU A 210 -0.76 13.11 -29.86
CA LEU A 210 0.14 12.36 -28.99
C LEU A 210 1.50 12.10 -29.65
N SER A 211 1.49 11.80 -30.94
CA SER A 211 2.72 11.48 -31.70
C SER A 211 3.65 12.68 -31.79
N GLU A 212 3.08 13.87 -32.00
CA GLU A 212 3.84 15.11 -32.00
C GLU A 212 4.38 15.47 -30.61
N GLN A 213 3.60 15.17 -29.56
CA GLN A 213 4.07 15.34 -28.18
C GLN A 213 5.26 14.43 -27.87
N LEU A 214 5.23 13.16 -28.33
CA LEU A 214 6.33 12.21 -28.17
C LEU A 214 7.59 12.69 -28.88
N ARG A 215 7.47 13.13 -30.16
CA ARG A 215 8.60 13.72 -30.92
C ARG A 215 9.22 14.89 -30.17
N THR A 216 8.38 15.81 -29.67
CA THR A 216 8.84 16.95 -28.90
C THR A 216 9.57 16.54 -27.61
N CYS A 217 9.10 15.48 -26.91
CA CYS A 217 9.76 14.97 -25.70
C CYS A 217 11.12 14.34 -26.03
N VAL A 218 11.28 13.66 -27.16
CA VAL A 218 12.56 13.10 -27.61
C VAL A 218 13.56 14.23 -27.89
N LEU A 219 13.14 15.27 -28.63
CA LEU A 219 13.97 16.44 -28.90
C LEU A 219 14.37 17.20 -27.64
N LEU A 220 13.48 17.29 -26.65
CA LEU A 220 13.78 17.93 -25.36
C LEU A 220 14.96 17.26 -24.63
N LEU A 221 15.20 16.00 -24.88
CA LEU A 221 16.27 15.20 -24.27
C LEU A 221 17.50 15.00 -25.16
N GLU A 222 17.58 15.74 -26.30
CA GLU A 222 18.62 15.59 -27.34
C GLU A 222 20.03 15.60 -26.73
N ALA A 223 20.39 16.59 -25.96
CA ALA A 223 21.71 16.68 -25.36
C ALA A 223 22.11 15.46 -24.51
N LYS A 224 21.12 14.73 -23.93
CA LYS A 224 21.38 13.55 -23.10
C LYS A 224 21.60 12.29 -23.93
N TRP A 225 20.80 12.08 -24.96
CA TRP A 225 20.96 10.88 -25.80
C TRP A 225 22.10 11.04 -26.78
N GLU A 226 22.42 12.25 -27.30
CA GLU A 226 23.62 12.52 -28.07
C GLU A 226 24.91 12.32 -27.24
N GLN A 227 24.94 12.75 -25.98
CA GLN A 227 26.10 12.52 -25.10
C GLN A 227 26.43 11.04 -24.92
N LYS A 228 25.46 10.14 -25.08
CA LYS A 228 25.62 8.69 -25.00
C LYS A 228 25.68 7.99 -26.37
N ASP A 229 25.67 8.76 -27.45
CA ASP A 229 25.66 8.23 -28.81
C ASP A 229 24.51 7.23 -29.03
N LEU A 230 23.32 7.53 -28.50
CA LEU A 230 22.15 6.65 -28.62
C LEU A 230 21.38 6.94 -29.91
N GLU A 231 20.92 5.87 -30.56
CA GLU A 231 20.02 5.96 -31.72
C GLU A 231 18.56 5.96 -31.26
N MET A 232 17.81 7.03 -31.57
CA MET A 232 16.40 7.17 -31.23
C MET A 232 15.52 6.75 -32.40
N ASN A 233 14.92 5.55 -32.31
CA ASN A 233 14.10 4.96 -33.37
C ASN A 233 12.60 5.22 -33.07
N LEU A 234 11.94 6.04 -33.90
CA LEU A 234 10.57 6.44 -33.72
C LEU A 234 9.66 5.79 -34.78
N GLU A 235 8.79 4.89 -34.35
CA GLU A 235 7.71 4.29 -35.15
C GLU A 235 6.37 4.86 -34.68
N LEU A 236 6.05 6.08 -35.10
CA LEU A 236 4.90 6.85 -34.65
C LEU A 236 3.97 7.16 -35.81
N GLU A 237 2.82 6.47 -35.84
CA GLU A 237 1.66 6.91 -36.62
C GLU A 237 0.97 8.08 -35.90
N GLU A 238 0.17 8.87 -36.65
CA GLU A 238 -0.50 10.03 -36.04
C GLU A 238 -1.69 9.61 -35.19
N HIS A 239 -1.58 9.83 -33.88
CA HIS A 239 -2.64 9.52 -32.92
C HIS A 239 -3.07 10.77 -32.15
N THR A 240 -4.39 10.95 -32.07
CA THR A 240 -5.01 12.03 -31.28
C THR A 240 -5.69 11.43 -30.05
N ILE A 241 -5.43 12.01 -28.88
CA ILE A 241 -6.02 11.60 -27.61
C ILE A 241 -6.63 12.78 -26.87
N SER A 242 -7.54 12.48 -25.94
CA SER A 242 -8.11 13.45 -24.99
C SER A 242 -7.46 13.25 -23.60
N GLY A 243 -6.80 14.27 -23.08
CA GLY A 243 -6.12 14.18 -21.79
C GLY A 243 -5.52 15.51 -21.36
N ASN A 244 -4.85 15.51 -20.20
CA ASN A 244 -4.06 16.63 -19.74
C ASN A 244 -2.67 16.56 -20.40
N GLN A 245 -2.47 17.43 -21.38
CA GLN A 245 -1.26 17.44 -22.21
C GLN A 245 0.02 17.61 -21.37
N GLU A 246 -0.01 18.44 -20.34
CA GLU A 246 1.17 18.69 -19.49
C GLU A 246 1.53 17.49 -18.61
N LEU A 247 0.53 16.83 -18.01
CA LEU A 247 0.76 15.62 -17.22
C LEU A 247 1.27 14.47 -18.08
N LEU A 248 0.72 14.29 -19.29
CA LEU A 248 1.18 13.25 -20.21
C LEU A 248 2.58 13.56 -20.76
N ARG A 249 2.92 14.81 -21.03
CA ARG A 249 4.29 15.22 -21.36
C ARG A 249 5.27 14.78 -20.27
N GLN A 250 4.89 14.94 -18.99
CA GLN A 250 5.72 14.50 -17.87
C GLN A 250 5.89 12.97 -17.83
N VAL A 251 4.86 12.20 -18.21
CA VAL A 251 4.96 10.73 -18.36
C VAL A 251 6.06 10.36 -19.38
N TRP A 252 5.99 10.98 -20.56
CA TRP A 252 6.94 10.65 -21.64
C TRP A 252 8.36 11.07 -21.30
N VAL A 253 8.56 12.26 -20.75
CA VAL A 253 9.87 12.72 -20.30
C VAL A 253 10.46 11.79 -19.25
N ASN A 254 9.69 11.33 -18.26
CA ASN A 254 10.18 10.40 -17.24
C ASN A 254 10.55 9.02 -17.82
N LEU A 255 9.76 8.49 -18.75
CA LEU A 255 10.03 7.18 -19.35
C LEU A 255 11.23 7.24 -20.31
N LEU A 256 11.33 8.31 -21.13
CA LEU A 256 12.46 8.53 -22.03
C LEU A 256 13.75 8.79 -21.27
N ASP A 257 13.72 9.62 -20.23
CA ASP A 257 14.89 9.88 -19.38
C ASP A 257 15.40 8.58 -18.72
N ASN A 258 14.49 7.73 -18.24
CA ASN A 258 14.85 6.40 -17.76
C ASN A 258 15.47 5.51 -18.86
N ALA A 259 14.87 5.47 -20.05
CA ALA A 259 15.40 4.68 -21.16
C ALA A 259 16.82 5.12 -21.55
N ILE A 260 17.04 6.44 -21.70
CA ILE A 260 18.35 7.02 -22.01
C ILE A 260 19.36 6.72 -20.91
N LYS A 261 18.97 6.90 -19.65
CA LYS A 261 19.82 6.70 -18.49
C LYS A 261 20.34 5.27 -18.40
N PHE A 262 19.46 4.29 -18.58
CA PHE A 262 19.77 2.87 -18.41
C PHE A 262 20.23 2.16 -19.69
N SER A 263 20.25 2.84 -20.82
CA SER A 263 20.90 2.33 -22.05
C SER A 263 22.42 2.46 -21.95
N PRO A 264 23.20 1.46 -22.37
CA PRO A 264 24.62 1.61 -22.63
C PRO A 264 24.89 2.58 -23.80
N GLU A 265 26.10 3.13 -23.87
CA GLU A 265 26.52 3.99 -24.97
C GLU A 265 26.45 3.24 -26.34
N GLY A 266 26.10 3.95 -27.39
CA GLY A 266 26.04 3.42 -28.76
C GLY A 266 24.88 2.45 -29.01
N GLN A 267 23.89 2.39 -28.14
CA GLN A 267 22.71 1.51 -28.27
C GLN A 267 21.50 2.29 -28.80
N SER A 268 20.40 1.57 -29.07
CA SER A 268 19.15 2.16 -29.55
C SER A 268 18.07 2.21 -28.46
N VAL A 269 17.22 3.25 -28.53
CA VAL A 269 15.95 3.36 -27.82
C VAL A 269 14.83 3.41 -28.86
N GLU A 270 13.91 2.47 -28.75
CA GLU A 270 12.77 2.37 -29.67
C GLU A 270 11.52 2.97 -29.03
N ILE A 271 10.84 3.84 -29.75
CA ILE A 271 9.59 4.49 -29.35
C ILE A 271 8.52 4.16 -30.39
N SER A 272 7.45 3.48 -29.97
CA SER A 272 6.35 3.16 -30.87
C SER A 272 5.00 3.54 -30.26
N ALA A 273 4.06 3.91 -31.12
CA ALA A 273 2.68 4.14 -30.76
C ALA A 273 1.78 3.33 -31.68
N ALA A 274 0.93 2.50 -31.11
CA ALA A 274 0.02 1.63 -31.86
C ALA A 274 -1.42 1.85 -31.40
N GLU A 275 -2.35 1.83 -32.36
CA GLU A 275 -3.77 1.92 -32.12
C GLU A 275 -4.34 0.55 -31.77
N GLU A 276 -5.09 0.47 -30.68
CA GLU A 276 -5.92 -0.65 -30.28
C GLU A 276 -7.40 -0.27 -30.45
N GLU A 277 -8.34 -1.22 -30.36
CA GLU A 277 -9.79 -0.97 -30.62
C GLU A 277 -10.35 0.26 -29.88
N SER A 278 -9.96 0.49 -28.61
CA SER A 278 -10.49 1.57 -27.76
C SER A 278 -9.39 2.39 -27.06
N SER A 279 -8.14 2.14 -27.39
CA SER A 279 -6.98 2.72 -26.71
C SER A 279 -5.82 2.99 -27.67
N VAL A 280 -4.84 3.74 -27.21
CA VAL A 280 -3.52 3.90 -27.84
C VAL A 280 -2.48 3.37 -26.88
N ALA A 281 -1.65 2.46 -27.36
CA ALA A 281 -0.53 1.89 -26.62
C ALA A 281 0.77 2.56 -27.09
N VAL A 282 1.48 3.22 -26.14
CA VAL A 282 2.81 3.78 -26.37
C VAL A 282 3.83 2.87 -25.71
N SER A 283 4.81 2.42 -26.46
CA SER A 283 5.92 1.59 -25.97
C SER A 283 7.23 2.32 -26.07
N ILE A 284 8.04 2.27 -25.02
CA ILE A 284 9.42 2.77 -24.98
C ILE A 284 10.29 1.59 -24.56
N THR A 285 11.21 1.19 -25.44
CA THR A 285 12.07 0.01 -25.26
C THR A 285 13.52 0.44 -25.28
N ASN A 286 14.28 0.02 -24.29
CA ASN A 286 15.73 0.20 -24.24
C ASN A 286 16.46 -1.12 -24.00
N THR A 287 17.72 -1.20 -24.41
CA THR A 287 18.61 -2.33 -24.17
C THR A 287 19.43 -2.12 -22.88
N GLY A 288 20.04 -3.18 -22.37
CA GLY A 288 21.13 -3.12 -21.38
C GLY A 288 20.77 -3.09 -19.92
N SER A 289 19.53 -2.86 -19.54
CA SER A 289 19.11 -2.97 -18.12
C SER A 289 18.06 -4.06 -17.94
N TYR A 290 18.29 -4.94 -16.98
CA TYR A 290 17.36 -6.01 -16.63
C TYR A 290 16.66 -5.73 -15.29
N ILE A 291 15.35 -5.78 -15.30
CA ILE A 291 14.52 -5.66 -14.09
C ILE A 291 13.98 -7.06 -13.74
N PRO A 292 14.45 -7.69 -12.64
CA PRO A 292 13.95 -8.99 -12.20
C PRO A 292 12.42 -8.99 -12.01
N GLN A 293 11.77 -10.09 -12.37
CA GLN A 293 10.29 -10.20 -12.32
C GLN A 293 9.70 -9.83 -10.96
N GLU A 294 10.40 -10.17 -9.88
CA GLU A 294 10.00 -9.85 -8.49
C GLU A 294 10.00 -8.34 -8.21
N GLN A 295 10.82 -7.59 -8.94
CA GLN A 295 10.96 -6.13 -8.77
C GLN A 295 10.05 -5.33 -9.72
N GLN A 296 9.53 -5.92 -10.80
CA GLN A 296 8.73 -5.23 -11.81
C GLN A 296 7.47 -4.54 -11.26
N SER A 297 6.86 -5.10 -10.23
CA SER A 297 5.76 -4.43 -9.52
C SER A 297 6.22 -3.36 -8.55
N ALA A 298 7.43 -3.48 -8.02
CA ALA A 298 7.98 -2.59 -7.01
C ALA A 298 8.54 -1.29 -7.59
N ILE A 299 9.03 -1.29 -8.84
CA ILE A 299 9.60 -0.09 -9.50
C ILE A 299 8.62 1.08 -9.63
N PHE A 300 7.31 0.83 -9.58
CA PHE A 300 6.27 1.85 -9.59
C PHE A 300 5.92 2.36 -8.18
N ARG A 301 6.50 1.77 -7.13
CA ARG A 301 6.33 2.28 -5.77
C ARG A 301 7.15 3.55 -5.60
N LYS A 302 6.62 4.48 -4.84
CA LYS A 302 7.32 5.73 -4.51
C LYS A 302 8.66 5.41 -3.88
N PHE A 303 9.71 6.09 -4.36
CA PHE A 303 11.05 6.06 -3.79
C PHE A 303 11.75 4.70 -3.86
N TYR A 304 11.23 3.79 -4.67
CA TYR A 304 11.89 2.52 -4.92
C TYR A 304 13.08 2.73 -5.86
N GLN A 305 14.22 2.22 -5.47
CA GLN A 305 15.43 2.13 -6.27
C GLN A 305 15.93 0.69 -6.22
N ALA A 306 16.18 0.09 -7.38
CA ALA A 306 16.65 -1.30 -7.45
C ALA A 306 18.09 -1.46 -6.92
N ASP A 307 18.90 -0.42 -7.07
CA ASP A 307 20.29 -0.39 -6.58
C ASP A 307 20.48 0.76 -5.60
N ARG A 308 20.84 0.44 -4.36
CA ARG A 308 21.13 1.41 -3.29
C ARG A 308 22.55 1.96 -3.32
N SER A 309 23.37 1.49 -4.24
CA SER A 309 24.69 2.06 -4.46
C SER A 309 24.53 3.41 -5.17
N HIS A 310 24.86 4.50 -4.52
CA HIS A 310 24.69 5.90 -4.89
C HIS A 310 25.22 6.35 -6.28
N ASN A 311 25.52 5.42 -7.18
CA ASN A 311 26.12 5.69 -8.50
C ASN A 311 25.09 5.91 -9.64
N THR A 312 23.79 5.72 -9.41
CA THR A 312 22.76 5.97 -10.43
C THR A 312 21.90 7.16 -10.03
N GLU A 313 22.00 8.27 -10.78
CA GLU A 313 21.14 9.44 -10.61
C GLU A 313 19.67 9.07 -10.72
N GLY A 314 18.86 9.36 -9.68
CA GLY A 314 17.42 9.23 -9.76
C GLY A 314 16.77 9.08 -8.38
N ASN A 315 15.65 9.77 -8.16
CA ASN A 315 15.01 9.89 -6.84
C ASN A 315 13.93 8.84 -6.58
N GLY A 316 13.76 7.83 -7.46
CA GLY A 316 12.70 6.81 -7.34
C GLY A 316 11.26 7.36 -7.39
N ILE A 317 11.07 8.59 -7.88
CA ILE A 317 9.78 9.28 -7.95
C ILE A 317 9.17 9.17 -9.36
N GLY A 318 10.01 9.18 -10.40
CA GLY A 318 9.56 9.31 -11.79
C GLY A 318 8.53 8.26 -12.21
N LEU A 319 8.79 6.97 -11.97
CA LEU A 319 7.85 5.89 -12.33
C LEU A 319 6.57 5.89 -11.47
N ALA A 320 6.62 6.35 -10.23
CA ALA A 320 5.43 6.52 -9.40
C ALA A 320 4.52 7.63 -9.93
N VAL A 321 5.10 8.76 -10.38
CA VAL A 321 4.37 9.84 -11.07
C VAL A 321 3.76 9.32 -12.37
N VAL A 322 4.54 8.60 -13.19
CA VAL A 322 4.04 7.99 -14.44
C VAL A 322 2.82 7.13 -14.18
N LYS A 323 2.90 6.18 -13.23
CA LYS A 323 1.79 5.31 -12.89
C LYS A 323 0.55 6.11 -12.47
N ARG A 324 0.71 7.07 -11.58
CA ARG A 324 -0.40 7.87 -11.06
C ARG A 324 -1.07 8.73 -12.15
N VAL A 325 -0.27 9.36 -13.01
CA VAL A 325 -0.80 10.15 -14.13
C VAL A 325 -1.57 9.27 -15.11
N VAL A 326 -1.03 8.11 -15.46
CA VAL A 326 -1.69 7.16 -16.36
C VAL A 326 -3.00 6.65 -15.75
N GLU A 327 -3.03 6.34 -14.44
CA GLU A 327 -4.26 5.96 -13.73
C GLU A 327 -5.31 7.08 -13.72
N LEU A 328 -4.90 8.35 -13.54
CA LEU A 328 -5.79 9.51 -13.61
C LEU A 328 -6.45 9.65 -14.99
N HIS A 329 -5.76 9.24 -16.05
CA HIS A 329 -6.29 9.21 -17.42
C HIS A 329 -7.13 7.95 -17.73
N GLY A 330 -7.34 7.07 -16.74
CA GLY A 330 -8.06 5.80 -16.93
C GLY A 330 -7.27 4.76 -17.72
N GLY A 331 -5.96 4.96 -17.86
CA GLY A 331 -5.04 4.07 -18.56
C GLY A 331 -4.34 3.06 -17.65
N SER A 332 -3.39 2.33 -18.22
CA SER A 332 -2.53 1.39 -17.51
C SER A 332 -1.09 1.47 -17.99
N ILE A 333 -0.14 1.12 -17.11
CA ILE A 333 1.27 0.97 -17.45
C ILE A 333 1.75 -0.43 -17.10
N ARG A 334 2.55 -1.02 -17.99
CA ARG A 334 3.19 -2.32 -17.82
C ARG A 334 4.68 -2.22 -18.11
N VAL A 335 5.45 -3.14 -17.55
CA VAL A 335 6.86 -3.32 -17.84
C VAL A 335 7.12 -4.77 -18.23
N GLU A 336 7.89 -4.97 -19.28
CA GLU A 336 8.44 -6.25 -19.70
C GLU A 336 9.96 -6.11 -19.73
N SER A 337 10.68 -6.94 -19.01
CA SER A 337 12.12 -6.86 -18.96
C SER A 337 12.75 -8.25 -18.96
N ASN A 338 13.79 -8.38 -19.76
CA ASN A 338 14.66 -9.56 -19.83
C ASN A 338 16.11 -9.09 -20.05
N PRO A 339 17.11 -9.98 -20.08
CA PRO A 339 18.51 -9.57 -20.26
C PRO A 339 18.81 -8.81 -21.55
N SER A 340 17.92 -8.87 -22.56
CA SER A 340 18.13 -8.21 -23.86
C SER A 340 17.50 -6.83 -23.93
N PHE A 341 16.36 -6.61 -23.27
CA PHE A 341 15.64 -5.34 -23.31
C PHE A 341 14.78 -5.09 -22.07
N THR A 342 14.45 -3.82 -21.86
CA THR A 342 13.39 -3.36 -20.95
C THR A 342 12.41 -2.50 -21.74
N LYS A 343 11.13 -2.88 -21.71
CA LYS A 343 10.03 -2.23 -22.43
C LYS A 343 8.98 -1.75 -21.44
N PHE A 344 8.69 -0.47 -21.47
CA PHE A 344 7.54 0.13 -20.80
C PHE A 344 6.41 0.37 -21.80
N THR A 345 5.21 -0.09 -21.49
CA THR A 345 4.02 0.12 -22.31
C THR A 345 2.97 0.87 -21.51
N VAL A 346 2.56 2.03 -22.01
CA VAL A 346 1.48 2.87 -21.47
C VAL A 346 0.30 2.75 -22.42
N THR A 347 -0.84 2.30 -21.90
CA THR A 347 -2.12 2.22 -22.64
C THR A 347 -3.05 3.32 -22.14
N LEU A 348 -3.52 4.18 -23.05
CA LEU A 348 -4.43 5.30 -22.77
C LEU A 348 -5.72 5.11 -23.55
N PRO A 349 -6.90 5.33 -22.92
CA PRO A 349 -8.18 5.24 -23.63
C PRO A 349 -8.30 6.36 -24.69
N LYS A 350 -8.84 6.02 -25.84
CA LYS A 350 -9.33 7.00 -26.80
C LYS A 350 -10.65 7.55 -26.28
N LYS A 351 -10.71 8.79 -25.94
CA LYS A 351 -11.98 9.47 -25.61
C LYS A 351 -12.15 10.69 -26.49
#